data_fe15a52afd9aeb4a9fb0ddc1bdae18f3
#
_entry.id   fe15a52afd9aeb4a9fb0ddc1bdae18f3
#
_cell.length_a   1.000
_cell.length_b   1.000
_cell.length_c   1.000
_cell.angle_alpha   90.00
_cell.angle_beta   90.00
_cell.angle_gamma   90.00
#
_symmetry.space_group_name_H-M   'P 1'
#
loop_
_entity.id
_entity.type
_entity.pdbx_description
1 polymer ?
#
loop_
_entity_poly.entity_id
_entity_poly.type
_entity_poly.pdbx_seq_one_letter_code
_entity_poly.pdbx_strand_id
1 'polypeptide(L)'
;MNDKQDHLNVLLKIKNKSFNSQRELAKELNFSLGKLNYVLKSLKVKGFIKIENFKKNPNKLNYAYVLTPKGISEKTKLALSFMKRKMKEYDELKREVE
;
A
#
# COMPACT_ATOMS: atom_id res chain seq x y z
N MET A 1 2.88 12.08 -10.39
CA MET A 1 2.96 10.95 -9.47
C MET A 1 1.61 10.76 -8.77
N ASN A 2 1.17 9.53 -8.64
CA ASN A 2 -0.16 9.26 -8.13
C ASN A 2 -0.09 8.79 -6.68
N ASP A 3 -0.42 9.67 -5.73
CA ASP A 3 -0.40 9.35 -4.31
C ASP A 3 -1.34 8.19 -3.98
N LYS A 4 -2.45 8.07 -4.68
CA LYS A 4 -3.40 6.97 -4.46
C LYS A 4 -2.80 5.63 -4.82
N GLN A 5 -2.00 5.58 -5.88
CA GLN A 5 -1.29 4.38 -6.27
C GLN A 5 -0.26 3.98 -5.21
N ASP A 6 0.48 4.96 -4.70
CA ASP A 6 1.46 4.71 -3.65
C ASP A 6 0.79 4.21 -2.37
N HIS A 7 -0.34 4.81 -1.99
CA HIS A 7 -1.11 4.37 -0.83
C HIS A 7 -1.59 2.92 -1.00
N LEU A 8 -2.14 2.60 -2.17
CA LEU A 8 -2.60 1.25 -2.45
C LEU A 8 -1.45 0.24 -2.34
N ASN A 9 -0.31 0.57 -2.94
CA ASN A 9 0.84 -0.33 -2.93
C ASN A 9 1.32 -0.61 -1.51
N VAL A 10 1.39 0.41 -0.66
CA VAL A 10 1.78 0.24 0.74
C VAL A 10 0.75 -0.59 1.50
N LEU A 11 -0.55 -0.28 1.32
CA LEU A 11 -1.62 -1.01 2.01
C LEU A 11 -1.60 -2.50 1.65
N LEU A 12 -1.37 -2.83 0.37
CA LEU A 12 -1.28 -4.21 -0.07
C LEU A 12 -0.09 -4.94 0.57
N LYS A 13 1.05 -4.29 0.67
CA LYS A 13 2.24 -4.88 1.29
C LYS A 13 2.01 -5.11 2.77
N ILE A 14 1.38 -4.19 3.46
CA ILE A 14 1.07 -4.34 4.89
C ILE A 14 0.11 -5.51 5.10
N LYS A 15 -0.93 -5.61 4.26
CA LYS A 15 -1.89 -6.70 4.35
C LYS A 15 -1.21 -8.05 4.17
N ASN A 16 -0.33 -8.16 3.17
CA ASN A 16 0.30 -9.43 2.81
C ASN A 16 1.48 -9.79 3.71
N LYS A 17 1.99 -8.82 4.50
CA LYS A 17 3.09 -9.04 5.43
C LYS A 17 4.28 -9.72 4.77
N SER A 18 4.64 -9.26 3.57
CA SER A 18 5.67 -9.89 2.74
C SER A 18 7.06 -9.29 2.89
N PHE A 19 7.27 -8.47 3.91
CA PHE A 19 8.55 -7.79 4.14
C PHE A 19 8.98 -7.96 5.61
N ASN A 20 10.28 -7.85 5.87
CA ASN A 20 10.85 -8.01 7.20
C ASN A 20 11.43 -6.73 7.79
N SER A 21 11.60 -5.69 6.99
CA SER A 21 12.12 -4.42 7.46
C SER A 21 11.57 -3.29 6.61
N GLN A 22 11.67 -2.07 7.16
CA GLN A 22 11.25 -0.88 6.43
C GLN A 22 12.11 -0.66 5.19
N ARG A 23 13.40 -0.97 5.29
CA ARG A 23 14.33 -0.87 4.15
C ARG A 23 13.94 -1.83 3.03
N GLU A 24 13.61 -3.06 3.39
CA GLU A 24 13.15 -4.05 2.42
C GLU A 24 11.84 -3.61 1.77
N LEU A 25 10.90 -3.09 2.55
CA LEU A 25 9.63 -2.59 2.01
C LEU A 25 9.86 -1.46 1.02
N ALA A 26 10.72 -0.51 1.37
CA ALA A 26 11.04 0.60 0.47
C ALA A 26 11.64 0.10 -0.84
N LYS A 27 12.55 -0.87 -0.75
CA LYS A 27 13.19 -1.47 -1.92
C LYS A 27 12.16 -2.15 -2.82
N GLU A 28 11.26 -2.95 -2.25
CA GLU A 28 10.24 -3.65 -3.02
C GLU A 28 9.28 -2.69 -3.72
N LEU A 29 9.01 -1.55 -3.10
CA LEU A 29 8.13 -0.54 -3.67
C LEU A 29 8.86 0.45 -4.59
N ASN A 30 10.19 0.33 -4.66
CA ASN A 30 11.03 1.28 -5.38
C ASN A 30 10.88 2.70 -4.83
N PHE A 31 10.80 2.82 -3.52
CA PHE A 31 10.70 4.09 -2.79
C PHE A 31 12.01 4.38 -2.09
N SER A 32 12.31 5.67 -1.89
CA SER A 32 13.31 6.06 -0.90
C SER A 32 12.75 5.81 0.50
N LEU A 33 13.62 5.71 1.50
CA LEU A 33 13.17 5.58 2.88
C LEU A 33 12.34 6.78 3.32
N GLY A 34 12.72 7.98 2.86
CA GLY A 34 11.97 9.20 3.17
C GLY A 34 10.56 9.16 2.60
N LYS A 35 10.43 8.70 1.36
CA LYS A 35 9.11 8.56 0.73
C LYS A 35 8.26 7.55 1.49
N LEU A 36 8.84 6.40 1.84
CA LEU A 36 8.10 5.38 2.58
C LEU A 36 7.62 5.91 3.92
N ASN A 37 8.50 6.59 4.65
CA ASN A 37 8.14 7.17 5.95
C ASN A 37 7.01 8.18 5.80
N TYR A 38 7.06 9.00 4.76
CA TYR A 38 6.00 9.97 4.47
C TYR A 38 4.66 9.28 4.24
N VAL A 39 4.66 8.24 3.40
CA VAL A 39 3.42 7.51 3.09
C VAL A 39 2.88 6.80 4.33
N LEU A 40 3.74 6.12 5.10
CA LEU A 40 3.32 5.43 6.32
C LEU A 40 2.71 6.40 7.33
N LYS A 41 3.34 7.56 7.51
CA LYS A 41 2.82 8.58 8.42
C LYS A 41 1.46 9.09 7.96
N SER A 42 1.33 9.34 6.66
CA SER A 42 0.07 9.80 6.07
C SER A 42 -1.05 8.78 6.31
N LEU A 43 -0.79 7.51 6.04
CA LEU A 43 -1.78 6.45 6.24
C LEU A 43 -2.17 6.31 7.72
N LYS A 44 -1.20 6.45 8.61
CA LYS A 44 -1.45 6.40 10.05
C LYS A 44 -2.32 7.56 10.51
N VAL A 45 -2.00 8.78 10.07
CA VAL A 45 -2.77 9.97 10.43
C VAL A 45 -4.21 9.85 9.94
N LYS A 46 -4.41 9.27 8.76
CA LYS A 46 -5.74 9.09 8.19
C LYS A 46 -6.50 7.92 8.83
N GLY A 47 -5.86 7.16 9.71
CA GLY A 47 -6.51 6.06 10.40
C GLY A 47 -6.63 4.78 9.58
N PHE A 48 -5.85 4.63 8.51
CA PHE A 48 -5.89 3.44 7.65
C PHE A 48 -4.99 2.32 8.16
N ILE A 49 -3.96 2.67 8.93
CA ILE A 49 -3.06 1.69 9.55
C ILE A 49 -2.81 2.09 10.99
N LYS A 50 -2.41 1.11 11.79
CA LYS A 50 -2.00 1.34 13.18
C LYS A 50 -0.83 0.43 13.49
N ILE A 51 -0.12 0.75 14.58
CA ILE A 51 0.97 -0.08 15.09
C ILE A 51 0.40 -1.00 16.14
N GLU A 52 0.68 -2.28 16.03
CA GLU A 52 0.16 -3.29 16.94
C GLU A 52 1.23 -4.34 17.21
N ASN A 53 1.27 -4.85 18.45
CA ASN A 53 2.18 -5.92 18.86
C ASN A 53 3.67 -5.60 18.74
N PHE A 54 4.02 -4.31 18.69
CA PHE A 54 5.40 -3.88 18.54
C PHE A 54 6.30 -4.46 19.65
N LYS A 55 5.80 -4.51 20.88
CA LYS A 55 6.56 -5.02 22.02
C LYS A 55 6.88 -6.51 21.89
N LYS A 56 6.01 -7.28 21.24
CA LYS A 56 6.20 -8.72 21.05
C LYS A 56 7.14 -9.01 19.89
N ASN A 57 7.19 -8.13 18.89
CA ASN A 57 7.97 -8.35 17.67
C ASN A 57 8.72 -7.08 17.27
N PRO A 58 9.64 -6.60 18.13
CA PRO A 58 10.29 -5.30 17.90
C PRO A 58 11.17 -5.27 16.65
N ASN A 59 11.61 -6.42 16.17
CA ASN A 59 12.49 -6.49 15.01
C ASN A 59 11.76 -6.78 13.70
N LYS A 60 10.43 -6.90 13.74
CA LYS A 60 9.65 -7.27 12.55
C LYS A 60 8.61 -6.21 12.24
N LEU A 61 8.91 -5.36 11.28
CA LEU A 61 8.02 -4.27 10.88
C LEU A 61 6.65 -4.78 10.40
N ASN A 62 6.61 -5.94 9.77
CA ASN A 62 5.36 -6.51 9.27
C ASN A 62 4.38 -6.89 10.38
N TYR A 63 4.86 -6.99 11.62
CA TYR A 63 4.00 -7.20 12.79
C TYR A 63 3.67 -5.89 13.49
N ALA A 64 4.42 -4.82 13.17
CA ALA A 64 4.20 -3.52 13.77
C ALA A 64 3.02 -2.79 13.13
N TYR A 65 2.84 -2.94 11.84
CA TYR A 65 1.77 -2.27 11.11
C TYR A 65 0.68 -3.24 10.72
N VAL A 66 -0.57 -2.84 10.97
CA VAL A 66 -1.76 -3.59 10.55
C VAL A 66 -2.78 -2.63 9.97
N LEU A 67 -3.62 -3.14 9.07
CA LEU A 67 -4.72 -2.36 8.51
C LEU A 67 -5.85 -2.25 9.54
N THR A 68 -6.39 -1.05 9.68
CA THR A 68 -7.64 -0.84 10.43
C THR A 68 -8.81 -1.24 9.54
N PRO A 69 -10.03 -1.39 10.09
CA PRO A 69 -11.22 -1.59 9.25
C PRO A 69 -11.37 -0.50 8.18
N LYS A 70 -11.06 0.75 8.54
CA LYS A 70 -11.07 1.87 7.60
C LYS A 70 -10.01 1.68 6.51
N GLY A 71 -8.84 1.16 6.88
CA GLY A 71 -7.78 0.86 5.92
C GLY A 71 -8.14 -0.25 4.96
N ILE A 72 -8.84 -1.28 5.44
CA ILE A 72 -9.31 -2.37 4.59
C ILE A 72 -10.30 -1.83 3.55
N SER A 73 -11.23 -0.98 3.99
CA SER A 73 -12.21 -0.35 3.12
C SER A 73 -11.52 0.53 2.07
N GLU A 74 -10.56 1.33 2.49
CA GLU A 74 -9.82 2.21 1.58
C GLU A 74 -9.01 1.40 0.56
N LYS A 75 -8.36 0.33 1.00
CA LYS A 75 -7.62 -0.55 0.10
C LYS A 75 -8.53 -1.10 -0.99
N THR A 76 -9.71 -1.59 -0.61
CA THR A 76 -10.66 -2.15 -1.57
C THR A 76 -11.13 -1.09 -2.55
N LYS A 77 -11.45 0.10 -2.06
CA LYS A 77 -11.89 1.23 -2.89
C LYS A 77 -10.81 1.61 -3.91
N LEU A 78 -9.57 1.72 -3.46
CA LEU A 78 -8.45 2.07 -4.33
C LEU A 78 -8.18 0.98 -5.36
N ALA A 79 -8.26 -0.29 -4.95
CA ALA A 79 -8.04 -1.42 -5.85
C ALA A 79 -9.11 -1.45 -6.95
N LEU A 80 -10.38 -1.23 -6.59
CA LEU A 80 -11.46 -1.18 -7.58
C LEU A 80 -11.28 -0.04 -8.56
N SER A 81 -10.88 1.14 -8.07
CA SER A 81 -10.63 2.29 -8.94
C SER A 81 -9.49 2.01 -9.91
N PHE A 82 -8.42 1.39 -9.42
CA PHE A 82 -7.28 1.01 -10.25
C PHE A 82 -7.69 0.01 -11.32
N MET A 83 -8.47 -1.01 -10.94
CA MET A 83 -8.94 -2.03 -11.88
C MET A 83 -9.79 -1.42 -12.99
N LYS A 84 -10.72 -0.53 -12.65
CA LYS A 84 -11.57 0.14 -13.65
C LYS A 84 -10.73 0.90 -14.66
N ARG A 85 -9.69 1.59 -14.18
CA ARG A 85 -8.80 2.36 -15.05
C ARG A 85 -8.01 1.43 -15.97
N LYS A 86 -7.53 0.31 -15.45
CA LYS A 86 -6.78 -0.66 -16.25
C LYS A 86 -7.66 -1.37 -17.27
N MET A 87 -8.90 -1.65 -16.92
CA MET A 87 -9.85 -2.25 -17.86
C MET A 87 -10.15 -1.29 -19.02
N LYS A 88 -10.30 -0.01 -18.72
CA LYS A 88 -10.52 1.00 -19.75
C LYS A 88 -9.32 1.09 -20.69
N GLU A 89 -8.11 1.11 -20.15
CA GLU A 89 -6.89 1.13 -20.95
C GLU A 89 -6.80 -0.10 -21.85
N TYR A 90 -7.15 -1.27 -21.29
CA TYR A 90 -7.15 -2.52 -22.06
C TYR A 90 -8.11 -2.44 -23.23
N ASP A 91 -9.34 -1.96 -22.99
CA ASP A 91 -10.36 -1.85 -24.02
C ASP A 91 -9.93 -0.90 -25.14
N GLU A 92 -9.30 0.21 -24.76
CA GLU A 92 -8.78 1.17 -25.73
C GLU A 92 -7.70 0.56 -26.61
N LEU A 93 -6.75 -0.18 -26.01
CA LEU A 93 -5.69 -0.86 -26.75
C LEU A 93 -6.24 -1.95 -27.66
N LYS A 94 -7.25 -2.67 -27.19
CA LYS A 94 -7.89 -3.71 -27.96
C LYS A 94 -8.49 -3.17 -29.26
N ARG A 95 -9.12 -2.00 -29.17
CA ARG A 95 -9.68 -1.34 -30.35
C ARG A 95 -8.61 -0.97 -31.37
N GLU A 96 -7.41 -0.64 -30.92
CA GLU A 96 -6.32 -0.24 -31.80
C GLU A 96 -5.80 -1.43 -32.65
N VAL A 97 -6.00 -2.66 -32.19
CA VAL A 97 -5.52 -3.84 -32.92
C VAL A 97 -6.65 -4.56 -33.68
N GLU A 98 -7.86 -4.08 -33.56
CA GLU A 98 -9.00 -4.56 -34.36
C GLU A 98 -9.11 -3.73 -35.64
#